data_84e08581b365a9267f005630b69e63ad
#
_entry.id   84e08581b365a9267f005630b69e63ad
#
_cell.length_a   1.000
_cell.length_b   1.000
_cell.length_c   1.000
_cell.angle_alpha   90.00
_cell.angle_beta   90.00
_cell.angle_gamma   90.00
#
_symmetry.space_group_name_H-M   'P 1'
#
loop_
_entity.id
_entity.type
_entity.pdbx_description
1 polymer ?
#
loop_
_entity_poly.entity_id
_entity_poly.type
_entity_poly.pdbx_seq_one_letter_code
_entity_poly.pdbx_strand_id
1 'polypeptide(L)'
;MTSKDSVNSFGARDTLKVGDNSYQLYRLDAVPGTEKLPYSLKVLAENLLRTEDGANITKDHIEAIASWDPSADPSIEIQFTPARVIMQDFTGVPCIVDLATMREAVTDLGGDPNKVNPLAPAELVIDHSVIADVFGRTDAFERNVEIEYSRNGERYQFLRWGQGAFDDFKVVPPGTGIVHQVNIEYLARTVMVREKDGKRMAYPDTCVGTDSHTTMVNGLGVLGWGVGGIEAEAAMLGQPVSMLIPRVVGFKLTGEIQPGVTATDVVLTVTEMLRKHGVVSKVVEFYGQGVAEVPLANRATLGNMSPEFGSTAAIFPIDEVTIDYLRLTGRRQDQLELVDAYAKAQGMWHDPKREPVFSEYLELDLSDVVPSIAGPKRPQDRISLSESKFAFRKDIHNYVEENQPTEHTQLDEAVEESFPASDVAALSFADDGAVVGASAAEGSHGRPSKPAPIKSDELGEFIVDHGAVVIAAITSCTNTSNPEVMIGAALLAKNAVEKGLASKPWVKTTMAPGSQVVSDYYDKAGLWPYLEKLGFFLVGYGCTTCIGNSGPLPEAISKAINDNDLSVTAVLSGNRNFEGRIHPDVKMNYLALPAAGYCLRARRDDGLRLRDRIARPGQRRQ
;
A
#
# COMPACT_ATOMS: atom_id res chain seq x y z
N MET A 1 -25.32 13.49 1.00
CA MET A 1 -25.23 14.91 1.44
C MET A 1 -26.55 15.58 1.14
N THR A 2 -27.22 16.05 2.17
CA THR A 2 -28.33 16.99 1.96
C THR A 2 -27.73 18.21 1.28
N SER A 3 -28.18 18.45 0.09
CA SER A 3 -27.57 19.32 -0.91
C SER A 3 -27.80 20.81 -0.62
N LYS A 4 -27.40 21.29 0.53
CA LYS A 4 -27.24 22.74 0.66
C LYS A 4 -25.96 23.15 -0.08
N ASP A 5 -26.07 24.15 -0.94
CA ASP A 5 -24.89 24.79 -1.51
C ASP A 5 -24.04 25.35 -0.36
N SER A 6 -22.72 25.39 -0.53
CA SER A 6 -21.86 26.06 0.44
C SER A 6 -22.31 27.49 0.69
N VAL A 7 -22.20 27.96 1.94
CA VAL A 7 -22.44 29.36 2.34
C VAL A 7 -21.56 30.31 1.51
N ASN A 8 -20.37 29.84 1.10
CA ASN A 8 -19.45 30.58 0.25
C ASN A 8 -19.06 31.95 0.84
N SER A 9 -18.72 31.97 2.13
CA SER A 9 -18.41 33.18 2.90
C SER A 9 -17.27 34.03 2.33
N PHE A 10 -16.38 33.41 1.53
CA PHE A 10 -15.26 34.08 0.88
C PHE A 10 -15.52 34.45 -0.59
N GLY A 11 -16.71 34.15 -1.12
CA GLY A 11 -16.99 34.40 -2.53
C GLY A 11 -16.12 33.53 -3.47
N ALA A 12 -15.66 32.39 -3.00
CA ALA A 12 -14.68 31.54 -3.68
C ALA A 12 -15.25 30.76 -4.88
N ARG A 13 -16.58 30.68 -5.03
CA ARG A 13 -17.23 29.97 -6.14
C ARG A 13 -16.94 30.69 -7.46
N ASP A 14 -16.37 29.95 -8.42
CA ASP A 14 -15.98 30.43 -9.74
C ASP A 14 -16.23 29.35 -10.82
N THR A 15 -15.91 29.65 -12.05
CA THR A 15 -16.07 28.76 -13.22
C THR A 15 -14.74 28.54 -13.92
N LEU A 16 -14.32 27.29 -14.01
CA LEU A 16 -13.19 26.82 -14.81
C LEU A 16 -13.66 26.35 -16.18
N LYS A 17 -13.10 26.92 -17.23
CA LYS A 17 -13.33 26.46 -18.61
C LYS A 17 -12.19 25.53 -19.03
N VAL A 18 -12.54 24.34 -19.54
CA VAL A 18 -11.59 23.34 -20.05
C VAL A 18 -12.11 22.84 -21.39
N GLY A 19 -11.49 23.24 -22.49
CA GLY A 19 -12.02 23.02 -23.82
C GLY A 19 -13.45 23.58 -23.95
N ASP A 20 -14.38 22.74 -24.40
CA ASP A 20 -15.80 23.10 -24.53
C ASP A 20 -16.60 22.93 -23.23
N ASN A 21 -15.98 22.41 -22.17
CA ASN A 21 -16.62 22.15 -20.91
C ASN A 21 -16.45 23.29 -19.91
N SER A 22 -17.45 23.48 -19.06
CA SER A 22 -17.40 24.44 -17.94
C SER A 22 -17.68 23.72 -16.63
N TYR A 23 -16.86 24.00 -15.62
CA TYR A 23 -16.96 23.41 -14.30
C TYR A 23 -17.03 24.49 -13.24
N GLN A 24 -17.91 24.35 -12.28
CA GLN A 24 -17.84 25.15 -11.06
C GLN A 24 -16.71 24.61 -10.18
N LEU A 25 -16.06 25.48 -9.44
CA LEU A 25 -15.07 25.14 -8.41
C LEU A 25 -15.10 26.20 -7.30
N TYR A 26 -14.41 25.91 -6.21
CA TYR A 26 -14.13 26.87 -5.15
C TYR A 26 -12.65 27.23 -5.18
N ARG A 27 -12.35 28.49 -5.51
CA ARG A 27 -11.00 29.00 -5.70
C ARG A 27 -10.28 29.16 -4.37
N LEU A 28 -9.08 28.59 -4.23
CA LEU A 28 -8.25 28.75 -3.05
C LEU A 28 -7.72 30.19 -2.92
N ASP A 29 -7.37 30.83 -4.02
CA ASP A 29 -6.85 32.20 -4.04
C ASP A 29 -7.86 33.28 -3.61
N ALA A 30 -9.14 32.92 -3.42
CA ALA A 30 -10.13 33.77 -2.78
C ALA A 30 -9.89 33.93 -1.26
N VAL A 31 -9.07 33.06 -0.66
CA VAL A 31 -8.75 33.09 0.78
C VAL A 31 -7.27 33.42 0.96
N PRO A 32 -6.92 34.63 1.44
CA PRO A 32 -5.53 35.00 1.66
C PRO A 32 -4.81 34.04 2.63
N GLY A 33 -3.59 33.63 2.28
CA GLY A 33 -2.78 32.68 3.05
C GLY A 33 -2.74 31.28 2.46
N THR A 34 -3.75 30.89 1.70
CA THR A 34 -3.80 29.54 1.08
C THR A 34 -2.71 29.30 0.05
N GLU A 35 -2.16 30.37 -0.55
CA GLU A 35 -1.05 30.27 -1.49
C GLU A 35 0.24 29.69 -0.86
N LYS A 36 0.41 29.84 0.45
CA LYS A 36 1.59 29.37 1.20
C LYS A 36 1.45 27.94 1.70
N LEU A 37 0.24 27.42 1.74
CA LEU A 37 -0.05 26.11 2.29
C LEU A 37 0.70 25.00 1.53
N PRO A 38 1.13 23.94 2.23
CA PRO A 38 1.47 22.67 1.64
C PRO A 38 0.33 22.12 0.79
N TYR A 39 0.65 21.23 -0.13
CA TYR A 39 -0.31 20.62 -1.04
C TYR A 39 -1.49 19.94 -0.31
N SER A 40 -1.19 19.12 0.70
CA SER A 40 -2.20 18.43 1.51
C SER A 40 -3.17 19.38 2.19
N LEU A 41 -2.67 20.49 2.75
CA LEU A 41 -3.51 21.49 3.41
C LEU A 41 -4.34 22.30 2.40
N LYS A 42 -3.88 22.47 1.16
CA LYS A 42 -4.69 23.06 0.08
C LYS A 42 -5.90 22.19 -0.25
N VAL A 43 -5.72 20.86 -0.28
CA VAL A 43 -6.82 19.92 -0.48
C VAL A 43 -7.85 20.03 0.65
N LEU A 44 -7.39 20.12 1.91
CA LEU A 44 -8.28 20.31 3.07
C LEU A 44 -8.98 21.68 3.04
N ALA A 45 -8.28 22.75 2.65
CA ALA A 45 -8.86 24.09 2.55
C ALA A 45 -9.95 24.16 1.46
N GLU A 46 -9.72 23.54 0.30
CA GLU A 46 -10.75 23.40 -0.75
C GLU A 46 -11.98 22.63 -0.23
N ASN A 47 -11.74 21.55 0.50
CA ASN A 47 -12.81 20.76 1.07
C ASN A 47 -13.70 21.60 2.00
N LEU A 48 -13.10 22.38 2.90
CA LEU A 48 -13.85 23.26 3.80
C LEU A 48 -14.62 24.35 3.04
N LEU A 49 -14.01 24.99 2.03
CA LEU A 49 -14.67 26.00 1.19
C LEU A 49 -15.92 25.43 0.48
N ARG A 50 -15.79 24.25 -0.06
CA ARG A 50 -16.85 23.58 -0.82
C ARG A 50 -17.99 23.07 0.06
N THR A 51 -17.68 22.68 1.29
CA THR A 51 -18.62 22.04 2.22
C THR A 51 -19.07 22.94 3.37
N GLU A 52 -18.70 24.22 3.37
CA GLU A 52 -19.11 25.21 4.37
C GLU A 52 -20.64 25.26 4.52
N ASP A 53 -21.15 24.88 5.69
CA ASP A 53 -22.59 24.86 6.01
C ASP A 53 -23.02 25.92 7.04
N GLY A 54 -22.03 26.63 7.60
CA GLY A 54 -22.24 27.67 8.61
C GLY A 54 -22.56 27.13 10.01
N ALA A 55 -22.55 25.79 10.19
CA ALA A 55 -22.83 25.12 11.46
C ALA A 55 -21.67 24.21 11.89
N ASN A 56 -21.44 23.13 11.16
CA ASN A 56 -20.32 22.20 11.42
C ASN A 56 -19.04 22.66 10.75
N ILE A 57 -19.15 23.25 9.57
CA ILE A 57 -18.04 23.81 8.82
C ILE A 57 -18.31 25.31 8.64
N THR A 58 -17.52 26.11 9.33
CA THR A 58 -17.71 27.55 9.44
C THR A 58 -16.58 28.34 8.78
N LYS A 59 -16.81 29.61 8.58
CA LYS A 59 -15.79 30.56 8.12
C LYS A 59 -14.51 30.51 8.97
N ASP A 60 -14.65 30.35 10.28
CA ASP A 60 -13.51 30.31 11.21
C ASP A 60 -12.60 29.10 10.96
N HIS A 61 -13.14 27.93 10.57
CA HIS A 61 -12.36 26.77 10.20
C HIS A 61 -11.54 27.03 8.93
N ILE A 62 -12.10 27.76 7.96
CA ILE A 62 -11.42 28.12 6.71
C ILE A 62 -10.30 29.14 7.00
N GLU A 63 -10.56 30.13 7.85
CA GLU A 63 -9.56 31.12 8.30
C GLU A 63 -8.43 30.42 9.09
N ALA A 64 -8.77 29.46 9.93
CA ALA A 64 -7.80 28.70 10.72
C ALA A 64 -6.81 27.92 9.84
N ILE A 65 -7.31 27.19 8.82
CA ILE A 65 -6.41 26.46 7.92
C ILE A 65 -5.60 27.43 7.02
N ALA A 66 -6.18 28.54 6.58
CA ALA A 66 -5.48 29.52 5.76
C ALA A 66 -4.36 30.26 6.53
N SER A 67 -4.52 30.37 7.84
CA SER A 67 -3.52 30.97 8.77
C SER A 67 -2.66 29.92 9.48
N TRP A 68 -2.58 28.71 8.94
CA TRP A 68 -1.82 27.60 9.52
C TRP A 68 -0.38 28.01 9.89
N ASP A 69 -0.01 27.78 11.14
CA ASP A 69 1.34 27.98 11.65
C ASP A 69 2.08 26.64 11.71
N PRO A 70 3.14 26.46 10.91
CA PRO A 70 3.91 25.21 10.86
C PRO A 70 4.61 24.87 12.18
N SER A 71 4.82 25.86 13.06
CA SER A 71 5.49 25.66 14.34
C SER A 71 4.54 25.32 15.50
N ALA A 72 3.23 25.53 15.30
CA ALA A 72 2.25 25.28 16.33
C ALA A 72 1.91 23.77 16.47
N ASP A 73 1.59 23.37 17.70
CA ASP A 73 1.00 22.05 17.92
C ASP A 73 -0.47 22.03 17.43
N PRO A 74 -0.92 20.91 16.85
CA PRO A 74 -2.30 20.76 16.40
C PRO A 74 -3.30 20.97 17.54
N SER A 75 -4.19 21.95 17.39
CA SER A 75 -5.20 22.28 18.42
C SER A 75 -6.56 22.64 17.82
N ILE A 76 -6.64 22.86 16.52
CA ILE A 76 -7.87 23.27 15.84
C ILE A 76 -8.44 22.08 15.11
N GLU A 77 -9.67 21.72 15.48
CA GLU A 77 -10.44 20.64 14.85
C GLU A 77 -11.16 21.17 13.61
N ILE A 78 -11.14 20.39 12.55
CA ILE A 78 -11.89 20.62 11.31
C ILE A 78 -12.72 19.39 10.96
N GLN A 79 -13.72 19.59 10.11
CA GLN A 79 -14.62 18.54 9.63
C GLN A 79 -14.36 18.28 8.15
N PHE A 80 -13.79 17.13 7.85
CA PHE A 80 -13.43 16.75 6.49
C PHE A 80 -14.49 15.84 5.85
N THR A 81 -14.94 16.19 4.65
CA THR A 81 -15.91 15.38 3.90
C THR A 81 -15.22 14.69 2.72
N PRO A 82 -14.94 13.39 2.79
CA PRO A 82 -14.29 12.67 1.70
C PRO A 82 -15.16 12.65 0.44
N ALA A 83 -14.51 12.67 -0.72
CA ALA A 83 -15.20 12.62 -2.01
C ALA A 83 -15.81 11.25 -2.28
N ARG A 84 -15.21 10.19 -1.73
CA ARG A 84 -15.65 8.81 -1.86
C ARG A 84 -15.10 7.93 -0.73
N VAL A 85 -15.71 6.75 -0.58
CA VAL A 85 -15.27 5.71 0.36
C VAL A 85 -14.87 4.47 -0.43
N ILE A 86 -13.68 3.92 -0.11
CA ILE A 86 -13.22 2.66 -0.70
C ILE A 86 -13.16 1.57 0.37
N MET A 87 -13.52 0.35 -0.03
CA MET A 87 -13.60 -0.78 0.89
C MET A 87 -12.99 -2.03 0.25
N GLN A 88 -12.50 -2.92 1.08
CA GLN A 88 -12.21 -4.30 0.72
C GLN A 88 -13.22 -5.24 1.39
N ASP A 89 -13.24 -6.52 1.02
CA ASP A 89 -14.34 -7.42 1.37
C ASP A 89 -14.31 -7.99 2.80
N PHE A 90 -13.22 -7.81 3.57
CA PHE A 90 -13.22 -8.22 4.97
C PHE A 90 -13.85 -7.16 5.88
N THR A 91 -13.41 -5.92 5.74
CA THR A 91 -13.83 -4.80 6.60
C THR A 91 -14.99 -4.00 6.01
N GLY A 92 -15.22 -4.09 4.69
CA GLY A 92 -16.30 -3.36 4.01
C GLY A 92 -17.65 -4.08 4.01
N VAL A 93 -17.67 -5.42 4.03
CA VAL A 93 -18.94 -6.16 4.08
C VAL A 93 -19.75 -5.82 5.33
N PRO A 94 -19.18 -5.76 6.55
CA PRO A 94 -19.92 -5.31 7.73
C PRO A 94 -20.62 -3.97 7.54
N CYS A 95 -19.95 -2.97 6.95
CA CYS A 95 -20.56 -1.67 6.68
C CYS A 95 -21.83 -1.77 5.80
N ILE A 96 -21.84 -2.64 4.82
CA ILE A 96 -23.01 -2.84 3.94
C ILE A 96 -24.09 -3.64 4.66
N VAL A 97 -23.73 -4.57 5.56
CA VAL A 97 -24.68 -5.26 6.44
C VAL A 97 -25.39 -4.26 7.34
N ASP A 98 -24.66 -3.30 7.92
CA ASP A 98 -25.24 -2.26 8.77
C ASP A 98 -26.21 -1.36 7.99
N LEU A 99 -25.87 -0.96 6.76
CA LEU A 99 -26.81 -0.25 5.89
C LEU A 99 -28.08 -1.07 5.60
N ALA A 100 -27.95 -2.38 5.40
CA ALA A 100 -29.10 -3.26 5.20
C ALA A 100 -29.98 -3.32 6.48
N THR A 101 -29.36 -3.47 7.65
CA THR A 101 -30.03 -3.46 8.95
C THR A 101 -30.71 -2.12 9.23
N MET A 102 -30.10 -0.99 8.84
CA MET A 102 -30.74 0.33 8.92
C MET A 102 -32.02 0.40 8.07
N ARG A 103 -32.07 -0.22 6.88
CA ARG A 103 -33.26 -0.29 6.06
C ARG A 103 -34.38 -1.07 6.77
N GLU A 104 -34.07 -2.18 7.41
CA GLU A 104 -35.03 -2.95 8.21
C GLU A 104 -35.56 -2.10 9.35
N ALA A 105 -34.69 -1.46 10.13
CA ALA A 105 -35.07 -0.59 11.24
C ALA A 105 -35.95 0.59 10.79
N VAL A 106 -35.66 1.22 9.66
CA VAL A 106 -36.47 2.30 9.07
C VAL A 106 -37.87 1.75 8.68
N THR A 107 -37.95 0.55 8.13
CA THR A 107 -39.20 -0.10 7.78
C THR A 107 -40.05 -0.39 9.02
N ASP A 108 -39.45 -0.91 10.09
CA ASP A 108 -40.10 -1.20 11.36
C ASP A 108 -40.66 0.08 12.04
N LEU A 109 -39.96 1.20 11.83
CA LEU A 109 -40.41 2.53 12.27
C LEU A 109 -41.49 3.16 11.34
N GLY A 110 -41.90 2.47 10.27
CA GLY A 110 -42.86 2.96 9.29
C GLY A 110 -42.33 3.97 8.29
N GLY A 111 -40.99 4.06 8.15
CA GLY A 111 -40.31 4.92 7.19
C GLY A 111 -40.07 4.25 5.83
N ASP A 112 -39.52 5.00 4.88
CA ASP A 112 -39.15 4.49 3.57
C ASP A 112 -37.68 4.01 3.60
N PRO A 113 -37.42 2.69 3.47
CA PRO A 113 -36.07 2.12 3.49
C PRO A 113 -35.15 2.64 2.34
N ASN A 114 -35.75 3.10 1.23
CA ASN A 114 -34.97 3.64 0.12
C ASN A 114 -34.25 4.96 0.44
N LYS A 115 -34.56 5.58 1.58
CA LYS A 115 -33.82 6.75 2.06
C LYS A 115 -32.45 6.39 2.64
N VAL A 116 -32.22 5.13 2.96
CA VAL A 116 -30.91 4.64 3.43
C VAL A 116 -30.09 4.25 2.21
N ASN A 117 -29.20 5.13 1.82
CA ASN A 117 -28.24 4.95 0.73
C ASN A 117 -26.92 5.64 1.08
N PRO A 118 -25.79 5.21 0.51
CA PRO A 118 -24.56 6.00 0.55
C PRO A 118 -24.78 7.40 -0.04
N LEU A 119 -24.37 8.41 0.69
CA LEU A 119 -24.42 9.82 0.26
C LEU A 119 -23.09 10.27 -0.37
N ALA A 120 -22.02 9.49 -0.19
CA ALA A 120 -20.76 9.57 -0.92
C ALA A 120 -20.61 8.29 -1.75
N PRO A 121 -20.03 8.34 -2.97
CA PRO A 121 -19.71 7.15 -3.74
C PRO A 121 -18.96 6.12 -2.90
N ALA A 122 -19.47 4.90 -2.81
CA ALA A 122 -18.90 3.79 -2.09
C ALA A 122 -18.50 2.69 -3.08
N GLU A 123 -17.23 2.31 -3.07
CA GLU A 123 -16.65 1.35 -4.00
C GLU A 123 -15.99 0.22 -3.19
N LEU A 124 -16.43 -1.02 -3.38
CA LEU A 124 -15.91 -2.19 -2.69
C LEU A 124 -15.22 -3.12 -3.69
N VAL A 125 -13.99 -3.52 -3.37
CA VAL A 125 -13.23 -4.48 -4.18
C VAL A 125 -13.08 -5.78 -3.41
N ILE A 126 -13.40 -6.91 -4.05
CA ILE A 126 -13.24 -8.24 -3.46
C ILE A 126 -11.83 -8.73 -3.78
N ASP A 127 -10.95 -8.72 -2.76
CA ASP A 127 -9.53 -9.04 -2.92
C ASP A 127 -8.88 -9.70 -1.70
N HIS A 128 -9.49 -9.63 -0.52
CA HIS A 128 -8.96 -10.16 0.72
C HIS A 128 -9.39 -11.62 0.99
N SER A 129 -10.40 -12.13 0.30
CA SER A 129 -10.88 -13.51 0.43
C SER A 129 -10.00 -14.54 -0.27
N VAL A 130 -9.03 -14.11 -1.08
CA VAL A 130 -8.16 -14.97 -1.89
C VAL A 130 -7.10 -15.63 -1.02
N ILE A 131 -7.12 -16.98 -0.94
CA ILE A 131 -6.14 -17.79 -0.21
C ILE A 131 -5.39 -18.67 -1.22
N ALA A 132 -4.07 -18.78 -1.07
CA ALA A 132 -3.24 -19.64 -1.92
C ALA A 132 -3.26 -21.09 -1.41
N ASP A 133 -4.43 -21.74 -1.49
CA ASP A 133 -4.59 -23.15 -1.07
C ASP A 133 -3.83 -24.09 -2.01
N VAL A 134 -3.97 -23.88 -3.31
CA VAL A 134 -3.31 -24.65 -4.38
C VAL A 134 -2.22 -23.79 -4.99
N PHE A 135 -1.04 -24.39 -5.19
CA PHE A 135 0.15 -23.71 -5.73
C PHE A 135 1.03 -24.68 -6.53
N GLY A 136 2.05 -24.16 -7.21
CA GLY A 136 3.08 -24.96 -7.88
C GLY A 136 2.60 -25.77 -9.09
N ARG A 137 1.43 -25.44 -9.65
CA ARG A 137 0.80 -26.14 -10.77
C ARG A 137 -0.01 -25.22 -11.67
N THR A 138 -0.19 -25.61 -12.91
CA THR A 138 -0.81 -24.77 -13.95
C THR A 138 -2.30 -24.47 -13.71
N ASP A 139 -3.02 -25.33 -13.00
CA ASP A 139 -4.45 -25.16 -12.66
C ASP A 139 -4.68 -24.56 -11.26
N ALA A 140 -3.61 -23.99 -10.65
CA ALA A 140 -3.71 -23.44 -9.30
C ALA A 140 -4.71 -22.31 -9.21
N PHE A 141 -4.73 -21.41 -10.19
CA PHE A 141 -5.64 -20.27 -10.24
C PHE A 141 -7.11 -20.72 -10.27
N GLU A 142 -7.46 -21.57 -11.21
CA GLU A 142 -8.83 -22.06 -11.39
C GLU A 142 -9.33 -22.78 -10.13
N ARG A 143 -8.50 -23.62 -9.53
CA ARG A 143 -8.86 -24.33 -8.30
C ARG A 143 -9.02 -23.41 -7.10
N ASN A 144 -8.16 -22.43 -6.96
CA ASN A 144 -8.29 -21.44 -5.88
C ASN A 144 -9.57 -20.60 -6.04
N VAL A 145 -9.95 -20.25 -7.26
CA VAL A 145 -11.22 -19.58 -7.56
C VAL A 145 -12.41 -20.45 -7.15
N GLU A 146 -12.42 -21.75 -7.49
CA GLU A 146 -13.48 -22.68 -7.08
C GLU A 146 -13.61 -22.75 -5.55
N ILE A 147 -12.48 -22.84 -4.84
CA ILE A 147 -12.43 -22.87 -3.38
C ILE A 147 -12.91 -21.54 -2.79
N GLU A 148 -12.47 -20.41 -3.34
CA GLU A 148 -12.87 -19.06 -2.93
C GLU A 148 -14.40 -18.88 -3.02
N TYR A 149 -14.99 -19.23 -4.15
CA TYR A 149 -16.45 -19.16 -4.35
C TYR A 149 -17.20 -20.11 -3.44
N SER A 150 -16.67 -21.30 -3.18
CA SER A 150 -17.27 -22.25 -2.23
C SER A 150 -17.28 -21.70 -0.79
N ARG A 151 -16.22 -21.02 -0.37
CA ARG A 151 -16.11 -20.42 0.98
C ARG A 151 -16.94 -19.16 1.15
N ASN A 152 -17.02 -18.34 0.11
CA ASN A 152 -17.53 -16.96 0.20
C ASN A 152 -18.82 -16.74 -0.61
N GLY A 153 -19.44 -17.77 -1.13
CA GLY A 153 -20.61 -17.65 -2.01
C GLY A 153 -21.75 -16.83 -1.42
N GLU A 154 -22.07 -17.01 -0.13
CA GLU A 154 -23.09 -16.25 0.57
C GLU A 154 -22.74 -14.76 0.65
N ARG A 155 -21.49 -14.43 1.01
CA ARG A 155 -20.95 -13.05 1.03
C ARG A 155 -21.06 -12.41 -0.35
N TYR A 156 -20.71 -13.11 -1.40
CA TYR A 156 -20.75 -12.59 -2.77
C TYR A 156 -22.17 -12.38 -3.27
N GLN A 157 -23.10 -13.25 -2.90
CA GLN A 157 -24.53 -13.05 -3.18
C GLN A 157 -25.08 -11.82 -2.48
N PHE A 158 -24.71 -11.61 -1.21
CA PHE A 158 -25.08 -10.41 -0.45
C PHE A 158 -24.54 -9.14 -1.10
N LEU A 159 -23.26 -9.09 -1.48
CA LEU A 159 -22.65 -7.95 -2.16
C LEU A 159 -23.32 -7.68 -3.53
N ARG A 160 -23.66 -8.73 -4.27
CA ARG A 160 -24.39 -8.60 -5.53
C ARG A 160 -25.77 -8.01 -5.34
N TRP A 161 -26.48 -8.43 -4.29
CA TRP A 161 -27.74 -7.82 -3.89
C TRP A 161 -27.55 -6.35 -3.53
N GLY A 162 -26.57 -6.02 -2.69
CA GLY A 162 -26.28 -4.66 -2.23
C GLY A 162 -26.03 -3.70 -3.38
N GLN A 163 -25.26 -4.13 -4.39
CA GLN A 163 -25.01 -3.32 -5.59
C GLN A 163 -26.28 -2.96 -6.37
N GLY A 164 -27.31 -3.82 -6.31
CA GLY A 164 -28.62 -3.53 -6.92
C GLY A 164 -29.59 -2.80 -6.01
N ALA A 165 -29.38 -2.87 -4.70
CA ALA A 165 -30.27 -2.32 -3.69
C ALA A 165 -29.89 -0.88 -3.29
N PHE A 166 -28.61 -0.52 -3.29
CA PHE A 166 -28.11 0.79 -2.88
C PHE A 166 -27.69 1.62 -4.09
N ASP A 167 -28.05 2.90 -4.08
CA ASP A 167 -27.53 3.90 -5.00
C ASP A 167 -26.07 4.24 -4.60
N ASP A 168 -25.24 4.64 -5.58
CA ASP A 168 -23.83 5.01 -5.39
C ASP A 168 -22.96 3.93 -4.71
N PHE A 169 -23.38 2.67 -4.72
CA PHE A 169 -22.60 1.54 -4.25
C PHE A 169 -22.18 0.65 -5.43
N LYS A 170 -20.88 0.39 -5.55
CA LYS A 170 -20.30 -0.44 -6.61
C LYS A 170 -19.44 -1.54 -6.03
N VAL A 171 -19.48 -2.72 -6.63
CA VAL A 171 -18.63 -3.86 -6.26
C VAL A 171 -17.78 -4.26 -7.45
N VAL A 172 -16.46 -4.29 -7.24
CA VAL A 172 -15.52 -4.90 -8.17
C VAL A 172 -15.42 -6.38 -7.83
N PRO A 173 -15.70 -7.28 -8.80
CA PRO A 173 -15.80 -8.72 -8.53
C PRO A 173 -14.43 -9.34 -8.18
N PRO A 174 -14.44 -10.54 -7.54
CA PRO A 174 -13.21 -11.28 -7.24
C PRO A 174 -12.44 -11.60 -8.51
N GLY A 175 -11.12 -11.79 -8.38
CA GLY A 175 -10.23 -12.07 -9.50
C GLY A 175 -9.88 -10.86 -10.37
N THR A 176 -10.31 -9.66 -10.02
CA THR A 176 -9.96 -8.42 -10.76
C THR A 176 -8.60 -7.87 -10.33
N GLY A 177 -8.37 -7.77 -9.04
CA GLY A 177 -7.12 -7.25 -8.48
C GLY A 177 -7.29 -6.74 -7.05
N ILE A 178 -6.20 -6.28 -6.48
CA ILE A 178 -6.13 -5.70 -5.14
C ILE A 178 -6.77 -4.31 -5.13
N VAL A 179 -7.56 -4.02 -4.09
CA VAL A 179 -8.31 -2.76 -3.95
C VAL A 179 -7.48 -1.51 -4.23
N HIS A 180 -6.25 -1.45 -3.72
CA HIS A 180 -5.42 -0.25 -3.85
C HIS A 180 -4.84 -0.09 -5.25
N GLN A 181 -4.47 -1.19 -5.91
CA GLN A 181 -4.00 -1.16 -7.30
C GLN A 181 -5.15 -0.88 -8.26
N VAL A 182 -6.29 -1.54 -8.10
CA VAL A 182 -7.52 -1.23 -8.85
C VAL A 182 -7.94 0.23 -8.63
N ASN A 183 -7.75 0.76 -7.42
CA ASN A 183 -8.03 2.16 -7.12
C ASN A 183 -7.18 3.10 -7.97
N ILE A 184 -5.86 2.98 -7.95
CA ILE A 184 -4.99 3.88 -8.74
C ILE A 184 -5.12 3.67 -10.26
N GLU A 185 -5.32 2.43 -10.70
CA GLU A 185 -5.45 2.10 -12.13
C GLU A 185 -6.79 2.50 -12.70
N TYR A 186 -7.88 2.47 -11.90
CA TYR A 186 -9.23 2.53 -12.44
C TYR A 186 -10.20 3.46 -11.69
N LEU A 187 -10.27 3.39 -10.35
CA LEU A 187 -11.31 4.07 -9.59
C LEU A 187 -10.99 5.53 -9.27
N ALA A 188 -9.73 5.84 -8.94
CA ALA A 188 -9.31 7.19 -8.60
C ALA A 188 -9.36 8.12 -9.82
N ARG A 189 -9.86 9.32 -9.60
CA ARG A 189 -10.12 10.31 -10.67
C ARG A 189 -9.18 11.51 -10.62
N THR A 190 -8.43 11.67 -9.53
CA THR A 190 -7.55 12.81 -9.20
C THR A 190 -8.32 14.12 -9.07
N VAL A 191 -9.23 14.43 -9.99
CA VAL A 191 -10.24 15.49 -9.88
C VAL A 191 -11.61 14.89 -10.11
N MET A 192 -12.47 15.00 -9.11
CA MET A 192 -13.86 14.55 -9.16
C MET A 192 -14.73 15.56 -9.89
N VAL A 193 -15.76 15.04 -10.54
CA VAL A 193 -16.84 15.85 -11.10
C VAL A 193 -18.16 15.34 -10.56
N ARG A 194 -18.92 16.21 -9.93
CA ARG A 194 -20.30 15.92 -9.51
C ARG A 194 -21.25 16.84 -10.25
N GLU A 195 -22.29 16.26 -10.82
CA GLU A 195 -23.36 17.02 -11.45
C GLU A 195 -24.49 17.25 -10.44
N LYS A 196 -24.96 18.49 -10.33
CA LYS A 196 -26.10 18.89 -9.52
C LYS A 196 -26.83 20.02 -10.21
N ASP A 197 -28.13 19.89 -10.38
CA ASP A 197 -28.99 20.92 -10.99
C ASP A 197 -28.47 21.41 -12.37
N GLY A 198 -27.94 20.48 -13.18
CA GLY A 198 -27.37 20.78 -14.48
C GLY A 198 -26.02 21.51 -14.46
N LYS A 199 -25.41 21.65 -13.29
CA LYS A 199 -24.08 22.23 -13.09
C LYS A 199 -23.07 21.17 -12.71
N ARG A 200 -21.90 21.19 -13.35
CA ARG A 200 -20.80 20.27 -13.10
C ARG A 200 -19.81 20.95 -12.15
N MET A 201 -19.62 20.39 -10.96
CA MET A 201 -18.65 20.88 -9.97
C MET A 201 -17.40 20.00 -10.00
N ALA A 202 -16.24 20.62 -10.18
CA ALA A 202 -14.93 19.96 -10.10
C ALA A 202 -14.28 20.26 -8.74
N TYR A 203 -13.69 19.23 -8.13
CA TYR A 203 -13.02 19.30 -6.83
C TYR A 203 -11.98 18.17 -6.68
N PRO A 204 -11.01 18.27 -5.76
CA PRO A 204 -10.02 17.20 -5.57
C PRO A 204 -10.69 15.86 -5.24
N ASP A 205 -10.25 14.79 -5.86
CA ASP A 205 -10.55 13.44 -5.39
C ASP A 205 -9.90 13.25 -4.02
N THR A 206 -10.69 12.79 -3.07
CA THR A 206 -10.24 12.44 -1.72
C THR A 206 -10.91 11.15 -1.29
N CYS A 207 -10.19 10.32 -0.55
CA CYS A 207 -10.65 8.98 -0.28
C CYS A 207 -10.38 8.56 1.17
N VAL A 208 -11.41 8.11 1.88
CA VAL A 208 -11.21 7.30 3.08
C VAL A 208 -11.51 5.85 2.77
N GLY A 209 -10.83 4.92 3.42
CA GLY A 209 -11.01 3.50 3.16
C GLY A 209 -10.93 2.64 4.39
N THR A 210 -11.59 1.48 4.36
CA THR A 210 -11.57 0.50 5.45
C THR A 210 -10.27 -0.31 5.51
N ASP A 211 -9.24 0.11 4.77
CA ASP A 211 -7.92 -0.52 4.75
C ASP A 211 -6.82 0.53 4.92
N SER A 212 -5.80 0.22 5.71
CA SER A 212 -4.70 1.12 6.01
C SER A 212 -3.91 1.56 4.76
N HIS A 213 -3.78 0.69 3.76
CA HIS A 213 -3.07 0.98 2.52
C HIS A 213 -3.89 1.79 1.49
N THR A 214 -5.06 2.33 1.88
CA THR A 214 -5.78 3.35 1.11
C THR A 214 -4.85 4.50 0.71
N THR A 215 -3.84 4.76 1.52
CA THR A 215 -2.77 5.74 1.27
C THR A 215 -1.99 5.52 -0.04
N MET A 216 -2.09 4.37 -0.70
CA MET A 216 -1.48 4.15 -2.02
C MET A 216 -1.95 5.17 -3.06
N VAL A 217 -3.17 5.67 -2.93
CA VAL A 217 -3.74 6.69 -3.83
C VAL A 217 -3.03 8.03 -3.74
N ASN A 218 -2.26 8.27 -2.67
CA ASN A 218 -1.50 9.52 -2.49
C ASN A 218 -0.43 9.71 -3.58
N GLY A 219 0.02 8.62 -4.20
CA GLY A 219 0.91 8.68 -5.37
C GLY A 219 0.33 9.41 -6.58
N LEU A 220 -1.01 9.44 -6.71
CA LEU A 220 -1.74 10.19 -7.75
C LEU A 220 -2.03 11.65 -7.37
N GLY A 221 -1.55 12.13 -6.24
CA GLY A 221 -1.94 13.43 -5.70
C GLY A 221 -3.36 13.46 -5.11
N VAL A 222 -3.93 12.31 -4.82
CA VAL A 222 -5.22 12.15 -4.15
C VAL A 222 -4.98 11.99 -2.65
N LEU A 223 -5.54 12.87 -1.84
CA LEU A 223 -5.44 12.74 -0.39
C LEU A 223 -6.36 11.62 0.10
N GLY A 224 -5.75 10.56 0.64
CA GLY A 224 -6.49 9.41 1.12
C GLY A 224 -5.77 8.70 2.26
N TRP A 225 -6.55 8.12 3.19
CA TRP A 225 -6.04 7.33 4.32
C TRP A 225 -7.03 6.27 4.78
N GLY A 226 -6.54 5.33 5.58
CA GLY A 226 -7.35 4.29 6.21
C GLY A 226 -8.10 4.82 7.43
N VAL A 227 -9.33 4.35 7.59
CA VAL A 227 -10.21 4.64 8.73
C VAL A 227 -10.83 3.33 9.24
N GLY A 228 -11.38 3.35 10.44
CA GLY A 228 -12.17 2.23 10.96
C GLY A 228 -13.47 2.01 10.18
N GLY A 229 -14.06 0.81 10.31
CA GLY A 229 -15.31 0.47 9.62
C GLY A 229 -16.45 1.44 9.97
N ILE A 230 -16.62 1.78 11.25
CA ILE A 230 -17.65 2.73 11.72
C ILE A 230 -17.44 4.12 11.13
N GLU A 231 -16.18 4.59 11.01
CA GLU A 231 -15.88 5.90 10.41
C GLU A 231 -16.17 5.91 8.91
N ALA A 232 -15.84 4.80 8.22
CA ALA A 232 -16.18 4.64 6.80
C ALA A 232 -17.70 4.64 6.58
N GLU A 233 -18.44 3.96 7.43
CA GLU A 233 -19.91 3.94 7.42
C GLU A 233 -20.50 5.33 7.68
N ALA A 234 -19.99 6.04 8.70
CA ALA A 234 -20.39 7.41 8.97
C ALA A 234 -20.12 8.33 7.78
N ALA A 235 -18.97 8.19 7.12
CA ALA A 235 -18.63 8.94 5.92
C ALA A 235 -19.54 8.60 4.74
N MET A 236 -19.92 7.32 4.55
CA MET A 236 -20.90 6.92 3.55
C MET A 236 -22.27 7.57 3.82
N LEU A 237 -22.67 7.70 5.07
CA LEU A 237 -23.92 8.35 5.48
C LEU A 237 -23.83 9.88 5.49
N GLY A 238 -22.74 10.44 4.99
CA GLY A 238 -22.56 11.90 4.82
C GLY A 238 -22.13 12.63 6.08
N GLN A 239 -21.70 11.93 7.12
CA GLN A 239 -21.06 12.55 8.27
C GLN A 239 -19.61 12.90 7.92
N PRO A 240 -19.15 14.12 8.24
CA PRO A 240 -17.76 14.47 8.03
C PRO A 240 -16.86 13.75 9.03
N VAL A 241 -15.62 13.50 8.64
CA VAL A 241 -14.56 12.97 9.52
C VAL A 241 -13.95 14.13 10.31
N SER A 242 -14.00 14.02 11.63
CA SER A 242 -13.35 14.99 12.51
C SER A 242 -11.84 14.75 12.55
N MET A 243 -11.06 15.80 12.38
CA MET A 243 -9.60 15.75 12.48
C MET A 243 -9.00 17.08 12.92
N LEU A 244 -7.86 17.03 13.58
CA LEU A 244 -7.07 18.24 13.82
C LEU A 244 -6.37 18.67 12.51
N ILE A 245 -6.17 19.98 12.32
CA ILE A 245 -5.30 20.45 11.23
C ILE A 245 -3.90 19.86 11.46
N PRO A 246 -3.41 19.00 10.57
CA PRO A 246 -2.22 18.19 10.84
C PRO A 246 -0.92 18.99 10.73
N ARG A 247 0.13 18.51 11.40
CA ARG A 247 1.51 18.88 11.06
C ARG A 247 1.89 18.22 9.74
N VAL A 248 2.67 18.94 8.94
CA VAL A 248 3.13 18.44 7.65
C VAL A 248 4.65 18.34 7.66
N VAL A 249 5.17 17.16 7.33
CA VAL A 249 6.61 16.89 7.19
C VAL A 249 6.96 16.95 5.70
N GLY A 250 7.79 17.90 5.31
CA GLY A 250 8.31 17.98 3.96
C GLY A 250 9.46 16.98 3.77
N PHE A 251 9.32 16.09 2.79
CA PHE A 251 10.37 15.15 2.42
C PHE A 251 10.93 15.52 1.05
N LYS A 252 12.12 16.12 1.04
CA LYS A 252 12.78 16.59 -0.19
C LYS A 252 13.48 15.43 -0.89
N LEU A 253 13.19 15.26 -2.18
CA LEU A 253 13.88 14.32 -3.04
C LEU A 253 14.81 15.08 -3.99
N THR A 254 16.07 14.64 -4.04
CA THR A 254 17.11 15.18 -4.92
C THR A 254 17.85 14.03 -5.62
N GLY A 255 18.67 14.37 -6.63
CA GLY A 255 19.45 13.38 -7.36
C GLY A 255 18.61 12.42 -8.21
N GLU A 256 19.24 11.35 -8.68
CA GLU A 256 18.66 10.34 -9.56
C GLU A 256 18.91 8.93 -9.03
N ILE A 257 17.98 8.01 -9.30
CA ILE A 257 18.12 6.59 -8.91
C ILE A 257 19.25 5.96 -9.71
N GLN A 258 20.23 5.37 -9.03
CA GLN A 258 21.40 4.78 -9.67
C GLN A 258 21.07 3.43 -10.35
N PRO A 259 21.74 3.07 -11.45
CA PRO A 259 21.58 1.76 -12.09
C PRO A 259 21.82 0.61 -11.10
N GLY A 260 20.86 -0.34 -11.06
CA GLY A 260 20.88 -1.48 -10.13
C GLY A 260 20.17 -1.24 -8.80
N VAL A 261 19.73 -0.01 -8.55
CA VAL A 261 18.78 0.36 -7.48
C VAL A 261 17.37 0.34 -8.04
N THR A 262 16.44 -0.06 -7.24
CA THR A 262 15.02 -0.16 -7.65
C THR A 262 14.13 0.70 -6.78
N ALA A 263 12.88 0.85 -7.20
CA ALA A 263 11.84 1.51 -6.43
C ALA A 263 11.73 0.96 -5.00
N THR A 264 11.80 -0.35 -4.83
CA THR A 264 11.69 -0.99 -3.52
C THR A 264 12.82 -0.56 -2.59
N ASP A 265 14.03 -0.37 -3.11
CA ASP A 265 15.17 0.09 -2.31
C ASP A 265 14.94 1.52 -1.80
N VAL A 266 14.40 2.40 -2.65
CA VAL A 266 13.99 3.76 -2.27
C VAL A 266 12.90 3.70 -1.19
N VAL A 267 11.87 2.87 -1.39
CA VAL A 267 10.76 2.71 -0.44
C VAL A 267 11.23 2.24 0.92
N LEU A 268 12.09 1.23 0.98
CA LEU A 268 12.64 0.73 2.25
C LEU A 268 13.51 1.78 2.95
N THR A 269 14.30 2.55 2.18
CA THR A 269 15.12 3.64 2.73
C THR A 269 14.25 4.76 3.31
N VAL A 270 13.24 5.21 2.59
CA VAL A 270 12.29 6.23 3.05
C VAL A 270 11.51 5.73 4.28
N THR A 271 11.09 4.46 4.28
CA THR A 271 10.38 3.85 5.41
C THR A 271 11.23 3.86 6.69
N GLU A 272 12.50 3.46 6.60
CA GLU A 272 13.44 3.53 7.72
C GLU A 272 13.61 4.98 8.22
N MET A 273 13.85 5.94 7.30
CA MET A 273 14.07 7.35 7.65
C MET A 273 12.85 7.96 8.34
N LEU A 274 11.66 7.77 7.79
CA LEU A 274 10.41 8.34 8.34
C LEU A 274 10.04 7.69 9.67
N ARG A 275 10.22 6.36 9.81
CA ARG A 275 9.97 5.68 11.08
C ARG A 275 10.92 6.18 12.17
N LYS A 276 12.19 6.36 11.85
CA LYS A 276 13.21 6.89 12.76
C LYS A 276 12.93 8.35 13.15
N HIS A 277 12.43 9.16 12.20
CA HIS A 277 12.07 10.56 12.45
C HIS A 277 10.84 10.71 13.36
N GLY A 278 9.89 9.78 13.26
CA GLY A 278 8.64 9.82 14.03
C GLY A 278 7.58 10.71 13.37
N VAL A 279 6.80 10.11 12.47
CA VAL A 279 5.76 10.81 11.68
C VAL A 279 4.34 10.42 12.07
N VAL A 280 4.14 9.79 13.22
CA VAL A 280 2.82 9.40 13.70
C VAL A 280 1.90 10.60 13.81
N SER A 281 0.67 10.47 13.31
CA SER A 281 -0.35 11.52 13.22
C SER A 281 0.04 12.75 12.38
N LYS A 282 1.09 12.65 11.58
CA LYS A 282 1.53 13.70 10.64
C LYS A 282 1.21 13.30 9.21
N VAL A 283 1.16 14.30 8.32
CA VAL A 283 1.15 14.08 6.88
C VAL A 283 2.57 14.28 6.35
N VAL A 284 3.03 13.38 5.51
CA VAL A 284 4.29 13.52 4.76
C VAL A 284 3.98 14.05 3.37
N GLU A 285 4.73 15.03 2.90
CA GLU A 285 4.57 15.60 1.58
C GLU A 285 5.91 15.59 0.84
N PHE A 286 5.96 14.89 -0.29
CA PHE A 286 7.16 14.80 -1.11
C PHE A 286 7.28 16.03 -2.01
N TYR A 287 8.49 16.61 -2.09
CA TYR A 287 8.77 17.79 -2.90
C TYR A 287 10.20 17.82 -3.42
N GLY A 288 10.57 18.83 -4.19
CA GLY A 288 11.89 19.01 -4.75
C GLY A 288 12.04 18.48 -6.17
N GLN A 289 13.23 18.63 -6.73
CA GLN A 289 13.51 18.31 -8.13
C GLN A 289 13.43 16.80 -8.42
N GLY A 290 13.83 15.96 -7.45
CA GLY A 290 13.80 14.51 -7.59
C GLY A 290 12.39 13.89 -7.67
N VAL A 291 11.33 14.65 -7.37
CA VAL A 291 9.94 14.14 -7.51
C VAL A 291 9.63 13.74 -8.94
N ALA A 292 10.07 14.52 -9.94
CA ALA A 292 9.83 14.23 -11.35
C ALA A 292 10.55 12.96 -11.84
N GLU A 293 11.65 12.57 -11.17
CA GLU A 293 12.45 11.37 -11.46
C GLU A 293 11.83 10.09 -10.89
N VAL A 294 10.81 10.21 -10.03
CA VAL A 294 10.14 9.06 -9.42
C VAL A 294 8.89 8.71 -10.25
N PRO A 295 8.89 7.57 -10.98
CA PRO A 295 7.73 7.07 -11.70
C PRO A 295 6.50 6.94 -10.79
N LEU A 296 5.30 7.09 -11.34
CA LEU A 296 4.09 7.09 -10.50
C LEU A 296 3.89 5.80 -9.71
N ALA A 297 4.21 4.66 -10.29
CA ALA A 297 4.14 3.38 -9.59
C ALA A 297 5.01 3.37 -8.31
N ASN A 298 6.18 4.04 -8.34
CA ASN A 298 7.05 4.19 -7.18
C ASN A 298 6.46 5.15 -6.14
N ARG A 299 5.84 6.27 -6.60
CA ARG A 299 5.11 7.18 -5.71
C ARG A 299 3.95 6.48 -5.00
N ALA A 300 3.21 5.66 -5.74
CA ALA A 300 2.12 4.85 -5.19
C ALA A 300 2.65 3.86 -4.13
N THR A 301 3.79 3.21 -4.38
CA THR A 301 4.43 2.32 -3.42
C THR A 301 4.88 3.06 -2.15
N LEU A 302 5.44 4.27 -2.28
CA LEU A 302 5.78 5.12 -1.14
C LEU A 302 4.54 5.53 -0.33
N GLY A 303 3.48 5.96 -0.99
CA GLY A 303 2.19 6.23 -0.34
C GLY A 303 1.62 5.00 0.35
N ASN A 304 1.71 3.83 -0.27
CA ASN A 304 1.26 2.55 0.29
C ASN A 304 1.91 2.23 1.64
N MET A 305 3.18 2.57 1.82
CA MET A 305 3.95 2.30 3.04
C MET A 305 3.72 3.32 4.17
N SER A 306 2.77 4.27 4.02
CA SER A 306 2.42 5.22 5.10
C SER A 306 2.12 4.55 6.43
N PRO A 307 1.33 3.47 6.51
CA PRO A 307 1.08 2.76 7.76
C PRO A 307 2.35 2.18 8.40
N GLU A 308 3.28 1.68 7.59
CA GLU A 308 4.51 1.03 8.05
C GLU A 308 5.47 2.04 8.69
N PHE A 309 5.56 3.26 8.18
CA PHE A 309 6.33 4.31 8.87
C PHE A 309 5.49 5.19 9.80
N GLY A 310 4.16 5.01 9.82
CA GLY A 310 3.25 5.57 10.83
C GLY A 310 2.65 6.93 10.50
N SER A 311 2.72 7.44 9.27
CA SER A 311 2.05 8.69 8.90
C SER A 311 0.58 8.49 8.57
N THR A 312 -0.23 9.54 8.71
CA THR A 312 -1.63 9.53 8.26
C THR A 312 -1.72 9.40 6.74
N ALA A 313 -0.88 10.12 6.02
CA ALA A 313 -0.79 10.09 4.56
C ALA A 313 0.64 10.45 4.13
N ALA A 314 1.04 10.02 2.93
CA ALA A 314 2.32 10.40 2.32
C ALA A 314 2.07 10.73 0.85
N ILE A 315 1.90 12.03 0.56
CA ILE A 315 1.31 12.50 -0.68
C ILE A 315 2.36 13.12 -1.61
N PHE A 316 2.17 12.89 -2.90
CA PHE A 316 2.90 13.53 -3.98
C PHE A 316 2.04 14.62 -4.63
N PRO A 317 2.63 15.71 -5.12
CA PRO A 317 1.91 16.70 -5.90
C PRO A 317 1.57 16.16 -7.30
N ILE A 318 0.59 16.79 -7.96
CA ILE A 318 0.22 16.48 -9.34
C ILE A 318 1.23 17.12 -10.29
N ASP A 319 1.71 16.35 -11.27
CA ASP A 319 2.63 16.78 -12.32
C ASP A 319 2.37 16.02 -13.64
N GLU A 320 3.27 16.17 -14.61
CA GLU A 320 3.17 15.48 -15.90
C GLU A 320 3.21 13.95 -15.75
N VAL A 321 4.00 13.42 -14.80
CA VAL A 321 4.06 11.98 -14.51
C VAL A 321 2.69 11.44 -14.07
N THR A 322 1.93 12.25 -13.31
CA THR A 322 0.54 11.91 -12.95
C THR A 322 -0.35 11.86 -14.19
N ILE A 323 -0.26 12.85 -15.08
CA ILE A 323 -1.06 12.88 -16.32
C ILE A 323 -0.73 11.70 -17.23
N ASP A 324 0.55 11.37 -17.38
CA ASP A 324 1.00 10.24 -18.20
C ASP A 324 0.49 8.90 -17.65
N TYR A 325 0.50 8.72 -16.35
CA TYR A 325 -0.06 7.52 -15.74
C TYR A 325 -1.59 7.42 -15.94
N LEU A 326 -2.31 8.51 -15.75
CA LEU A 326 -3.76 8.55 -16.00
C LEU A 326 -4.06 8.23 -17.48
N ARG A 327 -3.24 8.71 -18.41
CA ARG A 327 -3.33 8.39 -19.85
C ARG A 327 -3.04 6.91 -20.11
N LEU A 328 -1.96 6.37 -19.53
CA LEU A 328 -1.57 4.96 -19.64
C LEU A 328 -2.68 4.02 -19.14
N THR A 329 -3.34 4.38 -18.05
CA THR A 329 -4.41 3.61 -17.45
C THR A 329 -5.79 3.88 -18.05
N GLY A 330 -5.84 4.58 -19.21
CA GLY A 330 -7.01 4.71 -20.06
C GLY A 330 -8.04 5.75 -19.59
N ARG A 331 -7.65 6.74 -18.76
CA ARG A 331 -8.53 7.87 -18.46
C ARG A 331 -8.79 8.66 -19.74
N ARG A 332 -10.02 9.15 -19.86
CA ARG A 332 -10.45 9.90 -21.05
C ARG A 332 -9.71 11.23 -21.17
N GLN A 333 -9.54 11.70 -22.38
CA GLN A 333 -8.81 12.94 -22.67
C GLN A 333 -9.42 14.16 -21.95
N ASP A 334 -10.75 14.25 -21.86
CA ASP A 334 -11.43 15.33 -21.13
C ASP A 334 -11.13 15.32 -19.62
N GLN A 335 -10.90 14.14 -19.03
CA GLN A 335 -10.47 14.00 -17.64
C GLN A 335 -9.02 14.45 -17.44
N LEU A 336 -8.12 14.11 -18.38
CA LEU A 336 -6.71 14.53 -18.32
C LEU A 336 -6.59 16.05 -18.38
N GLU A 337 -7.31 16.67 -19.33
CA GLU A 337 -7.36 18.12 -19.49
C GLU A 337 -7.95 18.83 -18.25
N LEU A 338 -8.96 18.21 -17.63
CA LEU A 338 -9.54 18.73 -16.39
C LEU A 338 -8.54 18.68 -15.23
N VAL A 339 -7.83 17.56 -15.05
CA VAL A 339 -6.83 17.39 -13.97
C VAL A 339 -5.72 18.44 -14.12
N ASP A 340 -5.17 18.60 -15.32
CA ASP A 340 -4.14 19.59 -15.61
C ASP A 340 -4.62 21.02 -15.31
N ALA A 341 -5.76 21.41 -15.88
CA ALA A 341 -6.29 22.75 -15.73
C ALA A 341 -6.68 23.07 -14.28
N TYR A 342 -7.29 22.10 -13.58
CA TYR A 342 -7.72 22.26 -12.18
C TYR A 342 -6.52 22.41 -11.25
N ALA A 343 -5.52 21.52 -11.37
CA ALA A 343 -4.33 21.56 -10.53
C ALA A 343 -3.57 22.87 -10.68
N LYS A 344 -3.44 23.38 -11.91
CA LYS A 344 -2.83 24.69 -12.20
C LYS A 344 -3.66 25.85 -11.65
N ALA A 345 -4.98 25.82 -11.83
CA ALA A 345 -5.88 26.88 -11.36
C ALA A 345 -5.89 26.99 -9.82
N GLN A 346 -5.72 25.89 -9.10
CA GLN A 346 -5.70 25.83 -7.64
C GLN A 346 -4.29 25.95 -7.03
N GLY A 347 -3.25 26.10 -7.86
CA GLY A 347 -1.85 26.16 -7.38
C GLY A 347 -1.42 24.84 -6.71
N MET A 348 -1.95 23.71 -7.20
CA MET A 348 -1.64 22.34 -6.75
C MET A 348 -0.68 21.60 -7.71
N TRP A 349 -0.33 22.23 -8.85
CA TRP A 349 0.62 21.68 -9.79
C TRP A 349 2.04 21.75 -9.22
N HIS A 350 2.81 20.69 -9.38
CA HIS A 350 4.19 20.61 -8.90
C HIS A 350 5.08 21.69 -9.54
N ASP A 351 5.77 22.42 -8.69
CA ASP A 351 6.85 23.33 -9.10
C ASP A 351 8.15 22.88 -8.41
N PRO A 352 9.13 22.31 -9.16
CA PRO A 352 10.36 21.80 -8.59
C PRO A 352 11.26 22.88 -7.94
N LYS A 353 10.99 24.16 -8.21
CA LYS A 353 11.72 25.31 -7.64
C LYS A 353 11.07 25.87 -6.39
N ARG A 354 9.85 25.46 -6.10
CA ARG A 354 9.14 25.94 -4.92
C ARG A 354 9.64 25.20 -3.68
N GLU A 355 9.99 25.98 -2.66
CA GLU A 355 10.29 25.48 -1.31
C GLU A 355 9.07 25.80 -0.42
N PRO A 356 8.13 24.85 -0.25
CA PRO A 356 6.99 25.05 0.63
C PRO A 356 7.43 25.16 2.09
N VAL A 357 6.58 25.77 2.92
CA VAL A 357 6.82 25.82 4.35
C VAL A 357 6.18 24.60 5.01
N PHE A 358 6.97 23.84 5.77
CA PHE A 358 6.53 22.65 6.47
C PHE A 358 6.82 22.75 7.98
N SER A 359 6.19 21.90 8.78
CA SER A 359 6.47 21.80 10.21
C SER A 359 7.86 21.22 10.48
N GLU A 360 8.29 20.31 9.66
CA GLU A 360 9.55 19.58 9.76
C GLU A 360 10.07 19.24 8.36
N TYR A 361 11.38 18.98 8.26
CA TYR A 361 12.02 18.74 6.97
C TYR A 361 12.92 17.51 7.03
N LEU A 362 12.86 16.70 5.99
CA LEU A 362 13.79 15.61 5.69
C LEU A 362 14.25 15.74 4.24
N GLU A 363 15.42 15.21 3.93
CA GLU A 363 15.98 15.19 2.58
C GLU A 363 16.65 13.84 2.29
N LEU A 364 16.46 13.34 1.08
CA LEU A 364 17.12 12.15 0.55
C LEU A 364 17.65 12.44 -0.86
N ASP A 365 18.95 12.26 -1.04
CA ASP A 365 19.54 12.15 -2.37
C ASP A 365 19.32 10.71 -2.88
N LEU A 366 18.59 10.57 -3.97
CA LEU A 366 18.26 9.27 -4.56
C LEU A 366 19.52 8.49 -5.00
N SER A 367 20.65 9.18 -5.21
CA SER A 367 21.93 8.56 -5.54
C SER A 367 22.59 7.83 -4.36
N ASP A 368 22.18 8.11 -3.13
CA ASP A 368 22.69 7.45 -1.92
C ASP A 368 21.96 6.13 -1.60
N VAL A 369 20.88 5.84 -2.31
CA VAL A 369 20.10 4.62 -2.09
C VAL A 369 20.88 3.40 -2.58
N VAL A 370 20.90 2.36 -1.77
CA VAL A 370 21.57 1.09 -2.08
C VAL A 370 20.55 -0.07 -2.08
N PRO A 371 20.80 -1.14 -2.87
CA PRO A 371 19.98 -2.33 -2.86
C PRO A 371 19.79 -2.88 -1.45
N SER A 372 18.56 -3.16 -1.06
CA SER A 372 18.19 -3.46 0.32
C SER A 372 17.11 -4.54 0.41
N ILE A 373 17.01 -5.16 1.57
CA ILE A 373 15.87 -5.98 2.02
C ILE A 373 15.41 -5.44 3.39
N ALA A 374 14.27 -5.87 3.88
CA ALA A 374 13.85 -5.55 5.25
C ALA A 374 13.38 -6.80 6.00
N GLY A 375 13.74 -6.89 7.26
CA GLY A 375 13.39 -8.01 8.14
C GLY A 375 14.42 -8.23 9.24
N PRO A 376 14.22 -9.28 10.06
CA PRO A 376 13.23 -10.37 9.91
C PRO A 376 11.82 -10.09 10.45
N LYS A 377 11.57 -8.94 11.10
CA LYS A 377 10.29 -8.69 11.81
C LYS A 377 9.47 -7.55 11.23
N ARG A 378 10.09 -6.49 10.74
CA ARG A 378 9.41 -5.22 10.43
C ARG A 378 9.87 -4.61 9.10
N PRO A 379 9.01 -3.87 8.41
CA PRO A 379 9.36 -3.22 7.14
C PRO A 379 10.45 -2.16 7.26
N GLN A 380 10.57 -1.50 8.41
CA GLN A 380 11.60 -0.49 8.70
C GLN A 380 12.96 -1.08 9.08
N ASP A 381 13.05 -2.39 9.34
CA ASP A 381 14.32 -3.07 9.66
C ASP A 381 15.10 -3.31 8.36
N ARG A 382 15.52 -2.21 7.72
CA ARG A 382 16.23 -2.24 6.44
C ARG A 382 17.65 -2.75 6.61
N ILE A 383 18.04 -3.63 5.72
CA ILE A 383 19.39 -4.23 5.66
C ILE A 383 19.91 -4.04 4.25
N SER A 384 21.11 -3.49 4.09
CA SER A 384 21.75 -3.45 2.77
C SER A 384 21.97 -4.87 2.24
N LEU A 385 21.73 -5.09 0.95
CA LEU A 385 21.84 -6.41 0.35
C LEU A 385 23.27 -6.98 0.50
N SER A 386 24.28 -6.11 0.57
CA SER A 386 25.69 -6.49 0.79
C SER A 386 25.92 -7.08 2.19
N GLU A 387 25.13 -6.68 3.18
CA GLU A 387 25.23 -7.10 4.58
C GLU A 387 24.21 -8.19 4.97
N SER A 388 23.26 -8.49 4.07
CA SER A 388 22.14 -9.39 4.35
C SER A 388 22.56 -10.76 4.91
N LYS A 389 23.65 -11.32 4.42
CA LYS A 389 24.19 -12.60 4.90
C LYS A 389 24.67 -12.53 6.35
N PHE A 390 25.32 -11.42 6.73
CA PHE A 390 25.82 -11.23 8.09
C PHE A 390 24.65 -10.97 9.05
N ALA A 391 23.75 -10.07 8.69
CA ALA A 391 22.56 -9.75 9.46
C ALA A 391 21.71 -11.00 9.71
N PHE A 392 21.41 -11.78 8.67
CA PHE A 392 20.66 -13.02 8.80
C PHE A 392 21.32 -14.01 9.78
N ARG A 393 22.65 -14.18 9.71
CA ARG A 393 23.37 -15.08 10.63
C ARG A 393 23.35 -14.60 12.07
N LYS A 394 23.34 -13.30 12.28
CA LYS A 394 23.19 -12.71 13.61
C LYS A 394 21.76 -12.90 14.14
N ASP A 395 20.79 -12.55 13.33
CA ASP A 395 19.38 -12.50 13.75
C ASP A 395 18.80 -13.88 14.04
N ILE A 396 19.22 -14.92 13.30
CA ILE A 396 18.69 -16.28 13.47
C ILE A 396 18.94 -16.84 14.88
N HIS A 397 19.97 -16.39 15.59
CA HIS A 397 20.22 -16.79 16.97
C HIS A 397 19.11 -16.35 17.93
N ASN A 398 18.43 -15.24 17.63
CA ASN A 398 17.30 -14.77 18.43
C ASN A 398 16.08 -15.69 18.35
N TYR A 399 16.04 -16.58 17.35
CA TYR A 399 14.92 -17.49 17.10
C TYR A 399 15.20 -18.96 17.42
N VAL A 400 16.44 -19.28 17.79
CA VAL A 400 16.88 -20.67 18.03
C VAL A 400 17.35 -20.90 19.47
N GLU A 401 17.73 -19.84 20.22
CA GLU A 401 18.18 -19.96 21.60
C GLU A 401 17.01 -19.84 22.59
N GLU A 402 17.03 -20.69 23.65
CA GLU A 402 15.99 -20.84 24.69
C GLU A 402 15.73 -19.61 25.58
N ASN A 403 16.41 -18.50 25.37
CA ASN A 403 16.32 -17.29 26.20
C ASN A 403 15.54 -16.16 25.52
N GLN A 404 14.26 -16.38 25.19
CA GLN A 404 13.36 -15.27 24.88
C GLN A 404 12.61 -14.82 26.16
N PRO A 405 12.47 -13.50 26.40
CA PRO A 405 11.58 -13.03 27.46
C PRO A 405 10.13 -13.43 27.11
N THR A 406 9.48 -14.09 28.07
CA THR A 406 8.13 -14.64 27.93
C THR A 406 7.00 -13.60 28.16
N GLU A 407 7.21 -12.33 27.86
CA GLU A 407 6.26 -11.26 28.23
C GLU A 407 5.70 -10.47 27.04
N HIS A 408 5.35 -11.07 26.00
CA HIS A 408 4.31 -10.61 25.04
C HIS A 408 4.03 -11.77 24.10
N THR A 409 2.78 -12.18 23.99
CA THR A 409 2.44 -13.23 23.04
C THR A 409 2.57 -12.68 21.62
N GLN A 410 3.09 -13.45 20.69
CA GLN A 410 3.21 -13.12 19.26
C GLN A 410 1.88 -12.65 18.64
N LEU A 411 0.78 -13.05 19.26
CA LEU A 411 -0.58 -12.66 18.87
C LEU A 411 -0.90 -11.21 19.27
N ASP A 412 -0.43 -10.76 20.43
CA ASP A 412 -0.69 -9.41 20.91
C ASP A 412 0.05 -8.36 20.07
N GLU A 413 1.30 -8.63 19.71
CA GLU A 413 2.10 -7.76 18.84
C GLU A 413 1.53 -7.70 17.41
N ALA A 414 1.07 -8.85 16.86
CA ALA A 414 0.44 -8.91 15.55
C ALA A 414 -0.96 -8.26 15.53
N VAL A 415 -1.69 -8.29 16.64
CA VAL A 415 -2.99 -7.63 16.78
C VAL A 415 -2.82 -6.12 16.92
N GLU A 416 -1.88 -5.66 17.75
CA GLU A 416 -1.60 -4.22 17.91
C GLU A 416 -1.14 -3.56 16.61
N GLU A 417 -0.33 -4.25 15.80
CA GLU A 417 0.17 -3.72 14.52
C GLU A 417 -0.80 -3.91 13.34
N SER A 418 -1.86 -4.72 13.48
CA SER A 418 -2.85 -4.98 12.42
C SER A 418 -4.14 -4.17 12.54
N PHE A 419 -4.29 -3.39 13.61
CA PHE A 419 -5.47 -2.54 13.81
C PHE A 419 -5.55 -1.44 12.73
N PRO A 420 -6.78 -1.01 12.36
CA PRO A 420 -6.97 0.08 11.41
C PRO A 420 -6.23 1.34 11.85
N ALA A 421 -5.77 2.11 10.90
CA ALA A 421 -4.95 3.31 11.13
C ALA A 421 -5.56 4.35 12.09
N SER A 422 -6.85 4.26 12.38
CA SER A 422 -7.54 5.11 13.35
C SER A 422 -7.11 4.92 14.80
N ASP A 423 -6.56 3.74 15.17
CA ASP A 423 -6.22 3.44 16.56
C ASP A 423 -4.74 3.68 16.92
N VAL A 424 -3.91 4.00 15.94
CA VAL A 424 -2.47 4.24 16.14
C VAL A 424 -2.20 5.56 16.89
N ALA A 425 -3.17 6.44 16.99
CA ALA A 425 -3.02 7.76 17.63
C ALA A 425 -2.89 7.73 19.16
N ALA A 426 -3.15 6.60 19.82
CA ALA A 426 -3.21 6.53 21.28
C ALA A 426 -1.98 5.90 21.97
N LEU A 427 -1.03 5.36 21.21
CA LEU A 427 0.15 4.72 21.82
C LEU A 427 1.37 5.64 21.75
N SER A 428 1.54 6.44 22.79
CA SER A 428 2.86 7.00 23.11
C SER A 428 3.78 5.84 23.44
N PHE A 429 4.65 5.46 22.51
CA PHE A 429 5.75 4.56 22.81
C PHE A 429 6.69 5.28 23.78
N ALA A 430 6.72 4.84 25.01
CA ALA A 430 7.79 5.19 25.92
C ALA A 430 9.10 4.78 25.24
N ASP A 431 9.99 5.74 25.20
CA ASP A 431 11.35 5.61 24.68
C ASP A 431 12.14 4.70 25.61
N ASP A 432 12.03 3.39 25.43
CA ASP A 432 12.95 2.45 26.03
C ASP A 432 14.21 2.41 25.19
N GLY A 433 15.01 3.46 25.38
CA GLY A 433 16.38 3.55 24.95
C GLY A 433 17.26 2.47 25.56
N ALA A 434 17.11 1.25 25.14
CA ALA A 434 18.12 0.22 25.29
C ALA A 434 19.19 0.44 24.21
N VAL A 435 20.08 1.38 24.46
CA VAL A 435 21.39 1.40 23.82
C VAL A 435 22.10 0.13 24.25
N VAL A 436 21.98 -0.92 23.47
CA VAL A 436 22.88 -2.06 23.60
C VAL A 436 24.22 -1.60 23.07
N GLY A 437 25.12 -1.32 23.99
CA GLY A 437 26.49 -0.97 23.69
C GLY A 437 27.12 -2.01 22.78
N ALA A 438 27.62 -1.54 21.65
CA ALA A 438 28.46 -2.31 20.77
C ALA A 438 29.72 -2.73 21.52
N SER A 439 29.77 -3.96 22.00
CA SER A 439 31.03 -4.62 22.29
C SER A 439 31.37 -5.51 21.09
N ALA A 440 32.34 -5.07 20.34
CA ALA A 440 32.96 -5.86 19.30
C ALA A 440 33.53 -7.15 19.90
N ALA A 441 32.92 -8.28 19.59
CA ALA A 441 33.57 -9.57 19.61
C ALA A 441 33.46 -10.11 18.19
N GLU A 442 34.53 -9.98 17.42
CA GLU A 442 34.76 -10.71 16.19
C GLU A 442 34.81 -12.21 16.50
N GLY A 443 33.66 -12.85 16.40
CA GLY A 443 33.52 -14.29 16.36
C GLY A 443 32.70 -14.64 15.13
N SER A 444 33.25 -15.48 14.26
CA SER A 444 32.51 -16.08 13.14
C SER A 444 31.39 -16.92 13.70
N HIS A 445 30.22 -16.31 13.93
CA HIS A 445 29.03 -17.06 14.35
C HIS A 445 28.59 -17.96 13.20
N GLY A 446 28.83 -19.27 13.34
CA GLY A 446 28.25 -20.28 12.48
C GLY A 446 26.73 -20.20 12.60
N ARG A 447 26.02 -20.37 11.49
CA ARG A 447 24.55 -20.49 11.54
C ARG A 447 24.16 -21.69 12.42
N PRO A 448 23.21 -21.55 13.37
CA PRO A 448 22.70 -22.71 14.12
C PRO A 448 22.13 -23.73 13.12
N SER A 449 22.32 -25.00 13.39
CA SER A 449 21.92 -26.09 12.49
C SER A 449 21.25 -27.21 13.27
N LYS A 450 20.04 -27.61 12.79
CA LYS A 450 19.27 -28.77 13.28
C LYS A 450 18.65 -29.47 12.07
N PRO A 451 19.43 -30.24 11.32
CA PRO A 451 18.98 -30.85 10.08
C PRO A 451 17.85 -31.84 10.34
N ALA A 452 16.69 -31.62 9.74
CA ALA A 452 15.53 -32.52 9.77
C ALA A 452 15.38 -33.22 8.40
N PRO A 453 15.62 -34.53 8.31
CA PRO A 453 15.39 -35.28 7.09
C PRO A 453 13.90 -35.46 6.85
N ILE A 454 13.46 -35.20 5.63
CA ILE A 454 12.07 -35.33 5.19
C ILE A 454 12.00 -36.37 4.09
N LYS A 455 11.02 -37.28 4.21
CA LYS A 455 10.62 -38.19 3.18
C LYS A 455 9.16 -37.95 2.83
N SER A 456 8.89 -37.61 1.61
CA SER A 456 7.55 -37.35 1.10
C SER A 456 7.40 -38.08 -0.26
N ASP A 457 6.29 -38.78 -0.42
CA ASP A 457 5.99 -39.44 -1.70
C ASP A 457 5.80 -38.42 -2.83
N GLU A 458 5.33 -37.22 -2.50
CA GLU A 458 5.07 -36.16 -3.45
C GLU A 458 6.31 -35.28 -3.73
N LEU A 459 7.08 -34.94 -2.69
CA LEU A 459 8.17 -33.97 -2.78
C LEU A 459 9.56 -34.61 -2.85
N GLY A 460 9.67 -35.92 -2.61
CA GLY A 460 10.93 -36.68 -2.56
C GLY A 460 11.63 -36.65 -1.20
N GLU A 461 12.92 -36.94 -1.18
CA GLU A 461 13.76 -36.96 0.02
C GLU A 461 14.70 -35.74 0.04
N PHE A 462 14.71 -35.00 1.14
CA PHE A 462 15.56 -33.82 1.33
C PHE A 462 15.73 -33.48 2.83
N ILE A 463 16.55 -32.50 3.12
CA ILE A 463 16.80 -32.02 4.49
C ILE A 463 16.37 -30.56 4.58
N VAL A 464 15.59 -30.23 5.60
CA VAL A 464 15.27 -28.85 6.00
C VAL A 464 16.00 -28.53 7.32
N ASP A 465 16.46 -27.30 7.47
CA ASP A 465 17.28 -26.85 8.60
C ASP A 465 16.88 -25.43 8.98
N HIS A 466 17.32 -24.97 10.16
CA HIS A 466 17.13 -23.56 10.54
C HIS A 466 17.54 -22.61 9.42
N GLY A 467 16.73 -21.57 9.18
CA GLY A 467 16.94 -20.57 8.14
C GLY A 467 16.61 -21.04 6.72
N ALA A 468 16.03 -22.23 6.55
CA ALA A 468 15.55 -22.65 5.24
C ALA A 468 14.41 -21.75 4.78
N VAL A 469 14.47 -21.26 3.54
CA VAL A 469 13.33 -20.57 2.92
C VAL A 469 12.27 -21.60 2.57
N VAL A 470 11.09 -21.49 3.15
CA VAL A 470 9.95 -22.38 2.91
C VAL A 470 8.80 -21.71 2.16
N ILE A 471 8.75 -20.37 2.16
CA ILE A 471 7.82 -19.57 1.37
C ILE A 471 8.61 -18.56 0.54
N ALA A 472 8.25 -18.44 -0.74
CA ALA A 472 8.69 -17.32 -1.58
C ALA A 472 7.50 -16.84 -2.40
N ALA A 473 7.08 -15.60 -2.13
CA ALA A 473 5.85 -15.05 -2.69
C ALA A 473 6.10 -13.75 -3.45
N ILE A 474 5.60 -13.68 -4.67
CA ILE A 474 5.39 -12.40 -5.37
C ILE A 474 3.94 -12.03 -5.14
N THR A 475 3.71 -11.02 -4.31
CA THR A 475 2.39 -10.74 -3.77
C THR A 475 2.25 -9.26 -3.44
N SER A 476 1.01 -8.81 -3.20
CA SER A 476 0.68 -7.47 -2.71
C SER A 476 0.75 -6.36 -3.76
N CYS A 477 0.02 -5.27 -3.52
CA CYS A 477 0.02 -4.07 -4.36
C CYS A 477 1.33 -3.29 -4.34
N THR A 478 2.16 -3.46 -3.30
CA THR A 478 3.36 -2.64 -3.07
C THR A 478 4.34 -2.70 -4.24
N ASN A 479 4.75 -3.89 -4.65
CA ASN A 479 5.71 -4.06 -5.75
C ASN A 479 5.04 -4.45 -7.07
N THR A 480 3.90 -5.16 -7.02
CA THR A 480 3.25 -5.68 -8.24
C THR A 480 2.56 -4.59 -9.06
N SER A 481 2.33 -3.42 -8.49
CA SER A 481 1.87 -2.23 -9.21
C SER A 481 2.93 -1.58 -10.11
N ASN A 482 4.19 -2.01 -9.98
CA ASN A 482 5.31 -1.45 -10.73
C ASN A 482 5.73 -2.39 -11.87
N PRO A 483 5.40 -2.07 -13.14
CA PRO A 483 5.74 -2.92 -14.28
C PRO A 483 7.25 -3.13 -14.47
N GLU A 484 8.09 -2.14 -14.17
CA GLU A 484 9.55 -2.25 -14.32
C GLU A 484 10.12 -3.29 -13.35
N VAL A 485 9.68 -3.25 -12.09
CA VAL A 485 10.09 -4.21 -11.06
C VAL A 485 9.62 -5.61 -11.42
N MET A 486 8.40 -5.75 -11.91
CA MET A 486 7.81 -7.03 -12.26
C MET A 486 8.47 -7.63 -13.51
N ILE A 487 8.65 -6.85 -14.57
CA ILE A 487 9.36 -7.30 -15.78
C ILE A 487 10.81 -7.67 -15.44
N GLY A 488 11.48 -6.84 -14.64
CA GLY A 488 12.83 -7.12 -14.14
C GLY A 488 12.92 -8.45 -13.40
N ALA A 489 11.94 -8.76 -12.56
CA ALA A 489 11.84 -10.05 -11.86
C ALA A 489 11.70 -11.23 -12.85
N ALA A 490 10.83 -11.11 -13.83
CA ALA A 490 10.62 -12.17 -14.81
C ALA A 490 11.83 -12.36 -15.76
N LEU A 491 12.53 -11.29 -16.11
CA LEU A 491 13.80 -11.38 -16.85
C LEU A 491 14.89 -12.07 -16.01
N LEU A 492 14.93 -11.82 -14.70
CA LEU A 492 15.83 -12.56 -13.83
C LEU A 492 15.44 -14.04 -13.74
N ALA A 493 14.14 -14.36 -13.67
CA ALA A 493 13.64 -15.73 -13.74
C ALA A 493 14.09 -16.42 -15.03
N LYS A 494 13.98 -15.74 -16.17
CA LYS A 494 14.49 -16.21 -17.47
C LYS A 494 15.98 -16.52 -17.39
N ASN A 495 16.80 -15.59 -16.90
CA ASN A 495 18.24 -15.79 -16.77
C ASN A 495 18.59 -16.97 -15.83
N ALA A 496 17.82 -17.15 -14.76
CA ALA A 496 17.99 -18.26 -13.82
C ALA A 496 17.71 -19.62 -14.50
N VAL A 497 16.59 -19.73 -15.20
CA VAL A 497 16.20 -20.94 -15.93
C VAL A 497 17.21 -21.29 -17.03
N GLU A 498 17.67 -20.30 -17.80
CA GLU A 498 18.67 -20.49 -18.85
C GLU A 498 20.03 -20.94 -18.29
N LYS A 499 20.31 -20.69 -17.02
CA LYS A 499 21.48 -21.18 -16.28
C LYS A 499 21.23 -22.51 -15.55
N GLY A 500 20.10 -23.15 -15.76
CA GLY A 500 19.76 -24.44 -15.16
C GLY A 500 19.39 -24.37 -13.66
N LEU A 501 19.05 -23.18 -13.14
CA LEU A 501 18.62 -23.03 -11.76
C LEU A 501 17.14 -23.44 -11.63
N ALA A 502 16.81 -24.11 -10.53
CA ALA A 502 15.45 -24.53 -10.20
C ALA A 502 15.12 -24.21 -8.73
N SER A 503 13.83 -24.18 -8.44
CA SER A 503 13.34 -24.09 -7.07
C SER A 503 13.58 -25.36 -6.29
N LYS A 504 13.77 -25.23 -4.99
CA LYS A 504 13.87 -26.40 -4.10
C LYS A 504 12.47 -26.98 -3.82
N PRO A 505 12.32 -28.30 -3.68
CA PRO A 505 11.00 -28.94 -3.53
C PRO A 505 10.25 -28.52 -2.26
N TRP A 506 10.94 -28.12 -1.22
CA TRP A 506 10.34 -27.71 0.05
C TRP A 506 9.87 -26.25 0.09
N VAL A 507 10.02 -25.50 -1.00
CA VAL A 507 9.64 -24.07 -1.01
C VAL A 507 8.31 -23.90 -1.71
N LYS A 508 7.33 -23.41 -0.97
CA LYS A 508 6.06 -22.93 -1.50
C LYS A 508 6.28 -21.63 -2.29
N THR A 509 6.05 -21.68 -3.58
CA THR A 509 6.15 -20.54 -4.49
C THR A 509 4.81 -20.09 -4.93
N THR A 510 4.55 -18.78 -4.87
CA THR A 510 3.26 -18.22 -5.29
C THR A 510 3.46 -16.93 -6.07
N MET A 511 2.59 -16.72 -7.07
CA MET A 511 2.44 -15.45 -7.79
C MET A 511 1.00 -14.99 -7.61
N ALA A 512 0.82 -13.87 -6.88
CA ALA A 512 -0.46 -13.23 -6.70
C ALA A 512 -0.32 -11.74 -7.03
N PRO A 513 -0.41 -11.37 -8.31
CA PRO A 513 -0.22 -9.98 -8.72
C PRO A 513 -1.39 -9.09 -8.30
N GLY A 514 -1.14 -7.78 -8.28
CA GLY A 514 -2.09 -6.80 -7.82
C GLY A 514 -3.24 -6.51 -8.78
N SER A 515 -3.12 -6.85 -10.05
CA SER A 515 -4.22 -6.79 -11.03
C SER A 515 -3.95 -7.67 -12.24
N GLN A 516 -4.98 -7.90 -13.05
CA GLN A 516 -4.88 -8.68 -14.29
C GLN A 516 -3.91 -8.07 -15.31
N VAL A 517 -3.67 -6.76 -15.27
CA VAL A 517 -2.71 -6.05 -16.13
C VAL A 517 -1.32 -6.68 -16.06
N VAL A 518 -0.91 -7.19 -14.89
CA VAL A 518 0.38 -7.86 -14.71
C VAL A 518 0.46 -9.14 -15.54
N SER A 519 -0.59 -9.95 -15.53
CA SER A 519 -0.68 -11.15 -16.37
C SER A 519 -0.66 -10.80 -17.86
N ASP A 520 -1.39 -9.78 -18.26
CA ASP A 520 -1.48 -9.34 -19.66
C ASP A 520 -0.11 -8.94 -20.22
N TYR A 521 0.70 -8.17 -19.48
CA TYR A 521 2.01 -7.80 -20.01
C TYR A 521 3.03 -8.94 -19.92
N TYR A 522 2.91 -9.87 -18.98
CA TYR A 522 3.74 -11.09 -18.95
C TYR A 522 3.44 -12.01 -20.13
N ASP A 523 2.17 -12.18 -20.49
CA ASP A 523 1.76 -12.93 -21.67
C ASP A 523 2.31 -12.30 -22.95
N LYS A 524 2.12 -10.99 -23.12
CA LYS A 524 2.62 -10.23 -24.28
C LYS A 524 4.15 -10.28 -24.39
N ALA A 525 4.85 -10.30 -23.27
CA ALA A 525 6.31 -10.39 -23.22
C ALA A 525 6.85 -11.84 -23.30
N GLY A 526 5.98 -12.87 -23.24
CA GLY A 526 6.37 -14.28 -23.24
C GLY A 526 7.19 -14.69 -22.01
N LEU A 527 6.91 -14.10 -20.85
CA LEU A 527 7.71 -14.27 -19.64
C LEU A 527 7.15 -15.31 -18.66
N TRP A 528 5.87 -15.65 -18.72
CA TRP A 528 5.23 -16.66 -17.86
C TRP A 528 5.97 -18.00 -17.82
N PRO A 529 6.41 -18.61 -18.94
CA PRO A 529 7.04 -19.92 -18.92
C PRO A 529 8.30 -20.01 -18.06
N TYR A 530 9.00 -18.89 -17.85
CA TYR A 530 10.20 -18.84 -17.01
C TYR A 530 9.86 -18.76 -15.52
N LEU A 531 8.79 -18.03 -15.18
CA LEU A 531 8.27 -17.96 -13.82
C LEU A 531 7.73 -19.31 -13.39
N GLU A 532 6.92 -19.97 -14.22
CA GLU A 532 6.34 -21.29 -13.98
C GLU A 532 7.41 -22.37 -13.81
N LYS A 533 8.48 -22.35 -14.62
CA LYS A 533 9.62 -23.28 -14.45
C LYS A 533 10.31 -23.12 -13.10
N LEU A 534 10.24 -21.96 -12.48
CA LEU A 534 10.68 -21.73 -11.11
C LEU A 534 9.57 -21.97 -10.08
N GLY A 535 8.42 -22.49 -10.47
CA GLY A 535 7.29 -22.82 -9.61
C GLY A 535 6.40 -21.63 -9.24
N PHE A 536 6.61 -20.42 -9.80
CA PHE A 536 5.75 -19.26 -9.57
C PHE A 536 4.57 -19.28 -10.52
N PHE A 537 3.58 -20.09 -10.20
CA PHE A 537 2.30 -20.13 -10.90
C PHE A 537 1.36 -19.07 -10.35
N LEU A 538 0.47 -18.55 -11.18
CA LEU A 538 -0.61 -17.69 -10.75
C LEU A 538 -1.52 -18.44 -9.77
N VAL A 539 -1.71 -17.88 -8.57
CA VAL A 539 -2.58 -18.46 -7.53
C VAL A 539 -3.85 -17.66 -7.29
N GLY A 540 -3.87 -16.39 -7.68
CA GLY A 540 -4.99 -15.47 -7.52
C GLY A 540 -4.57 -14.02 -7.73
N TYR A 541 -5.54 -13.12 -7.72
CA TYR A 541 -5.34 -11.67 -7.71
C TYR A 541 -5.85 -11.13 -6.38
N GLY A 542 -4.94 -10.84 -5.44
CA GLY A 542 -5.33 -10.42 -4.09
C GLY A 542 -4.13 -10.26 -3.16
N CYS A 543 -4.38 -9.83 -1.93
CA CYS A 543 -3.34 -9.56 -0.94
C CYS A 543 -2.62 -10.83 -0.43
N THR A 544 -3.21 -12.00 -0.58
CA THR A 544 -2.69 -13.35 -0.27
C THR A 544 -1.66 -13.39 0.87
N THR A 545 -0.40 -13.72 0.57
CA THR A 545 0.67 -13.95 1.56
C THR A 545 0.88 -12.74 2.50
N CYS A 546 0.74 -11.51 2.02
CA CYS A 546 0.99 -10.31 2.83
C CYS A 546 0.00 -10.11 3.99
N ILE A 547 -1.20 -10.70 3.91
CA ILE A 547 -2.23 -10.64 4.95
C ILE A 547 -2.46 -11.95 5.71
N GLY A 548 -1.57 -12.94 5.52
CA GLY A 548 -1.71 -14.24 6.16
C GLY A 548 -2.49 -15.28 5.36
N ASN A 549 -2.90 -14.96 4.14
CA ASN A 549 -3.58 -15.87 3.22
C ASN A 549 -2.58 -16.68 2.36
N SER A 550 -1.43 -17.02 2.94
CA SER A 550 -0.43 -17.87 2.27
C SER A 550 -0.96 -19.26 1.93
N GLY A 551 -2.03 -19.70 2.58
CA GLY A 551 -2.50 -21.06 2.54
C GLY A 551 -1.52 -22.06 3.21
N PRO A 552 -1.85 -23.35 3.32
CA PRO A 552 -1.05 -24.32 4.05
C PRO A 552 0.32 -24.55 3.39
N LEU A 553 1.35 -24.81 4.19
CA LEU A 553 2.57 -25.45 3.72
C LEU A 553 2.28 -26.93 3.37
N PRO A 554 3.12 -27.59 2.53
CA PRO A 554 3.06 -29.04 2.39
C PRO A 554 3.13 -29.72 3.77
N GLU A 555 2.27 -30.70 4.04
CA GLU A 555 2.12 -31.33 5.35
C GLU A 555 3.47 -31.84 5.92
N ALA A 556 4.27 -32.47 5.05
CA ALA A 556 5.58 -32.97 5.46
C ALA A 556 6.54 -31.86 5.92
N ILE A 557 6.42 -30.67 5.33
CA ILE A 557 7.23 -29.50 5.70
C ILE A 557 6.75 -28.92 7.04
N SER A 558 5.43 -28.65 7.17
CA SER A 558 4.84 -28.14 8.40
C SER A 558 5.12 -29.08 9.58
N LYS A 559 4.95 -30.40 9.38
CA LYS A 559 5.28 -31.40 10.38
C LYS A 559 6.75 -31.36 10.79
N ALA A 560 7.67 -31.29 9.84
CA ALA A 560 9.11 -31.25 10.15
C ALA A 560 9.52 -29.97 10.90
N ILE A 561 8.92 -28.82 10.57
CA ILE A 561 9.13 -27.55 11.27
C ILE A 561 8.69 -27.68 12.73
N ASN A 562 7.46 -28.17 12.95
CA ASN A 562 6.87 -28.24 14.29
C ASN A 562 7.53 -29.33 15.15
N ASP A 563 7.77 -30.53 14.61
CA ASP A 563 8.40 -31.64 15.36
C ASP A 563 9.84 -31.32 15.79
N ASN A 564 10.54 -30.47 15.04
CA ASN A 564 11.93 -30.14 15.29
C ASN A 564 12.13 -28.70 15.78
N ASP A 565 11.06 -27.91 16.00
CA ASP A 565 11.14 -26.49 16.35
C ASP A 565 12.10 -25.73 15.44
N LEU A 566 11.92 -25.85 14.13
CA LEU A 566 12.80 -25.20 13.16
C LEU A 566 12.41 -23.72 13.00
N SER A 567 13.38 -22.85 13.06
CA SER A 567 13.22 -21.44 12.67
C SER A 567 13.45 -21.29 11.17
N VAL A 568 12.37 -21.30 10.41
CA VAL A 568 12.38 -21.20 8.94
C VAL A 568 12.00 -19.79 8.47
N THR A 569 12.17 -19.53 7.17
CA THR A 569 12.14 -18.18 6.61
C THR A 569 11.12 -18.07 5.48
N ALA A 570 10.41 -16.94 5.41
CA ALA A 570 9.68 -16.49 4.23
C ALA A 570 10.38 -15.30 3.57
N VAL A 571 10.29 -15.23 2.24
CA VAL A 571 10.73 -14.08 1.45
C VAL A 571 9.56 -13.65 0.56
N LEU A 572 9.13 -12.41 0.69
CA LEU A 572 7.98 -11.91 -0.05
C LEU A 572 8.19 -10.48 -0.55
N SER A 573 7.50 -10.14 -1.63
CA SER A 573 7.50 -8.78 -2.20
C SER A 573 6.42 -7.86 -1.61
N GLY A 574 5.93 -8.17 -0.42
CA GLY A 574 4.86 -7.42 0.24
C GLY A 574 5.33 -6.15 0.96
N ASN A 575 4.46 -5.62 1.81
CA ASN A 575 4.69 -4.44 2.64
C ASN A 575 4.76 -4.76 4.14
N ARG A 576 4.34 -5.94 4.57
CA ARG A 576 4.36 -6.39 5.96
C ARG A 576 5.02 -7.76 6.09
N ASN A 577 5.80 -7.93 7.14
CA ASN A 577 6.57 -9.14 7.41
C ASN A 577 6.57 -9.53 8.89
N PHE A 578 5.51 -9.17 9.61
CA PHE A 578 5.39 -9.47 11.03
C PHE A 578 5.37 -10.98 11.29
N GLU A 579 5.95 -11.39 12.40
CA GLU A 579 5.93 -12.77 12.87
C GLU A 579 4.48 -13.24 13.08
N GLY A 580 4.19 -14.50 12.68
CA GLY A 580 2.83 -15.06 12.74
C GLY A 580 1.86 -14.57 11.66
N ARG A 581 2.12 -13.41 11.02
CA ARG A 581 1.24 -12.86 10.00
C ARG A 581 1.34 -13.59 8.66
N ILE A 582 2.56 -13.92 8.23
CA ILE A 582 2.78 -14.52 6.91
C ILE A 582 2.36 -15.97 6.89
N HIS A 583 2.78 -16.73 7.88
CA HIS A 583 2.38 -18.11 8.12
C HIS A 583 2.71 -18.49 9.58
N PRO A 584 1.85 -19.23 10.29
CA PRO A 584 2.09 -19.59 11.69
C PRO A 584 3.38 -20.40 11.92
N ASP A 585 3.81 -21.20 10.95
CA ASP A 585 5.03 -22.03 11.05
C ASP A 585 6.30 -21.24 10.70
N VAL A 586 6.23 -19.96 10.34
CA VAL A 586 7.38 -19.20 9.83
C VAL A 586 7.70 -18.03 10.75
N LYS A 587 8.87 -18.11 11.40
CA LYS A 587 9.29 -17.12 12.41
C LYS A 587 10.02 -15.92 11.81
N MET A 588 10.77 -16.09 10.71
CA MET A 588 11.59 -15.03 10.09
C MET A 588 11.04 -14.64 8.72
N ASN A 589 10.68 -13.38 8.55
CA ASN A 589 10.04 -12.91 7.32
C ASN A 589 10.82 -11.74 6.73
N TYR A 590 11.19 -11.82 5.44
CA TYR A 590 11.94 -10.78 4.76
C TYR A 590 11.15 -10.20 3.59
N LEU A 591 11.05 -8.87 3.60
CA LEU A 591 10.60 -8.11 2.44
C LEU A 591 11.76 -7.93 1.48
N ALA A 592 11.52 -8.27 0.23
CA ALA A 592 12.53 -8.17 -0.81
C ALA A 592 11.85 -7.85 -2.14
N LEU A 593 12.65 -7.36 -3.10
CA LEU A 593 12.21 -7.26 -4.48
C LEU A 593 11.62 -8.58 -4.98
N PRO A 594 10.63 -8.57 -5.86
CA PRO A 594 10.24 -9.78 -6.57
C PRO A 594 11.42 -10.55 -7.16
N ALA A 595 12.42 -9.85 -7.68
CA ALA A 595 13.66 -10.43 -8.20
C ALA A 595 14.55 -11.09 -7.13
N ALA A 596 14.62 -10.56 -5.91
CA ALA A 596 15.47 -11.11 -4.85
C ALA A 596 14.97 -12.46 -4.33
N GLY A 597 13.67 -12.72 -4.39
CA GLY A 597 13.08 -14.02 -4.05
C GLY A 597 13.68 -15.19 -4.84
N TYR A 598 14.19 -14.96 -6.04
CA TYR A 598 14.89 -15.97 -6.85
C TYR A 598 16.36 -16.14 -6.45
N CYS A 599 17.04 -15.04 -6.12
CA CYS A 599 18.47 -15.03 -5.85
C CYS A 599 18.85 -15.63 -4.50
N LEU A 600 18.05 -15.39 -3.47
CA LEU A 600 18.27 -15.95 -2.12
C LEU A 600 18.10 -17.48 -2.11
N ARG A 601 17.48 -18.03 -3.14
CA ARG A 601 17.21 -19.44 -3.33
C ARG A 601 18.33 -20.25 -3.98
N ALA A 602 19.12 -19.63 -4.84
CA ALA A 602 20.00 -20.35 -5.76
C ALA A 602 21.32 -20.82 -5.13
N ARG A 603 21.59 -20.56 -3.83
CA ARG A 603 22.91 -20.85 -3.24
C ARG A 603 22.87 -21.69 -1.96
N ARG A 604 23.24 -22.92 -2.11
CA ARG A 604 24.18 -23.62 -1.26
C ARG A 604 25.52 -23.54 -2.01
N ASP A 605 26.57 -23.23 -1.37
CA ASP A 605 27.96 -23.57 -1.66
C ASP A 605 28.88 -22.62 -2.43
N ASP A 606 28.67 -21.52 -3.01
CA ASP A 606 29.81 -20.76 -3.52
C ASP A 606 29.76 -19.25 -3.27
N GLY A 607 30.81 -18.75 -2.62
CA GLY A 607 31.03 -17.39 -2.15
C GLY A 607 31.10 -16.28 -3.22
N LEU A 608 30.28 -16.32 -4.26
CA LEU A 608 30.22 -15.28 -5.31
C LEU A 608 29.24 -14.17 -4.94
N ARG A 609 29.74 -12.97 -4.89
CA ARG A 609 29.00 -11.75 -4.57
C ARG A 609 27.97 -11.39 -5.66
N LEU A 610 26.75 -11.08 -5.27
CA LEU A 610 25.68 -10.62 -6.15
C LEU A 610 26.10 -9.39 -6.99
N ARG A 611 26.95 -8.53 -6.44
CA ARG A 611 27.50 -7.32 -7.09
C ARG A 611 28.16 -7.57 -8.44
N ASP A 612 28.82 -8.70 -8.61
CA ASP A 612 29.66 -8.93 -9.81
C ASP A 612 28.87 -9.35 -11.04
N ARG A 613 27.56 -9.61 -10.90
CA ARG A 613 26.71 -10.10 -11.99
C ARG A 613 25.55 -9.18 -12.39
N ILE A 614 25.13 -8.25 -11.54
CA ILE A 614 24.12 -7.25 -11.89
C ILE A 614 24.73 -6.04 -12.63
N ALA A 615 26.01 -5.77 -12.43
CA ALA A 615 26.71 -4.56 -12.89
C ALA A 615 27.23 -4.60 -14.35
N ARG A 616 26.83 -5.52 -15.21
CA ARG A 616 27.27 -5.49 -16.62
C ARG A 616 26.16 -5.70 -17.65
N PRO A 617 25.40 -4.66 -18.00
CA PRO A 617 24.88 -4.55 -19.35
C PRO A 617 25.88 -3.74 -20.19
N GLY A 618 26.42 -4.34 -21.22
CA GLY A 618 27.01 -3.59 -22.33
C GLY A 618 28.53 -3.45 -22.40
N GLN A 619 29.26 -4.54 -22.54
CA GLN A 619 30.47 -4.51 -23.34
C GLN A 619 30.27 -5.44 -24.54
N ARG A 620 29.89 -4.86 -25.69
CA ARG A 620 30.07 -5.54 -26.99
C ARG A 620 31.55 -5.69 -27.21
N ARG A 621 32.02 -6.92 -27.36
CA ARG A 621 33.32 -7.21 -27.97
C ARG A 621 33.20 -6.87 -29.46
N GLN A 622 34.10 -6.02 -29.91
CA GLN A 622 34.46 -5.94 -31.32
C GLN A 622 35.06 -7.26 -31.81
#